data_b211442ad86bd21f1f3b9c37d697648a
#
_entry.id   b211442ad86bd21f1f3b9c37d697648a
#
_cell.length_a   1.000
_cell.length_b   1.000
_cell.length_c   1.000
_cell.angle_alpha   90.00
_cell.angle_beta   90.00
_cell.angle_gamma   90.00
#
_symmetry.space_group_name_H-M   'P 1'
#
loop_
_entity.id
_entity.type
_entity.pdbx_description
1 polymer ?
#
loop_
_entity_poly.entity_id
_entity_poly.type
_entity_poly.pdbx_seq_one_letter_code
_entity_poly.pdbx_strand_id
1 'polypeptide(L)'
;MQTDIEEYIKQSNERLVQQYADYSMDKLKDELAKARDKHDRAVMNYQRHYLRSDKVHIEDASVRIENLKFVINYRESGDQS
;
A
#
# COMPACT_ATOMS: atom_id res chain seq x y z
N MET A 1 -26.20 -8.95 1.77
CA MET A 1 -25.31 -8.42 0.76
C MET A 1 -24.28 -7.46 1.29
N GLN A 2 -24.67 -6.45 2.04
CA GLN A 2 -23.70 -5.56 2.67
C GLN A 2 -22.78 -6.30 3.63
N THR A 3 -23.32 -7.29 4.32
CA THR A 3 -22.55 -8.11 5.25
C THR A 3 -21.41 -8.86 4.56
N ASP A 4 -21.66 -9.37 3.35
CA ASP A 4 -20.65 -10.10 2.58
C ASP A 4 -19.51 -9.18 2.13
N ILE A 5 -19.84 -7.95 1.74
CA ILE A 5 -18.84 -6.98 1.32
C ILE A 5 -17.99 -6.53 2.52
N GLU A 6 -18.64 -6.27 3.66
CA GLU A 6 -17.93 -5.87 4.88
C GLU A 6 -16.99 -6.98 5.34
N GLU A 7 -17.45 -8.23 5.28
CA GLU A 7 -16.63 -9.36 5.67
C GLU A 7 -15.45 -9.55 4.71
N TYR A 8 -15.67 -9.37 3.42
CA TYR A 8 -14.60 -9.44 2.42
C TYR A 8 -13.53 -8.38 2.70
N ILE A 9 -13.93 -7.15 2.97
CA ILE A 9 -13.00 -6.06 3.28
C ILE A 9 -12.23 -6.39 4.55
N LYS A 10 -12.90 -6.89 5.57
CA LYS A 10 -12.28 -7.26 6.84
C LYS A 10 -11.22 -8.34 6.64
N GLN A 11 -11.56 -9.40 5.88
CA GLN A 11 -10.62 -10.49 5.60
C GLN A 11 -9.43 -10.00 4.79
N SER A 12 -9.66 -9.14 3.81
CA SER A 12 -8.61 -8.55 3.01
C SER A 12 -7.66 -7.73 3.87
N ASN A 13 -8.20 -6.94 4.79
CA ASN A 13 -7.40 -6.13 5.71
C ASN A 13 -6.61 -7.01 6.68
N GLU A 14 -7.20 -8.08 7.17
CA GLU A 14 -6.51 -9.02 8.06
C GLU A 14 -5.34 -9.71 7.35
N ARG A 15 -5.53 -10.11 6.09
CA ARG A 15 -4.45 -10.70 5.29
C ARG A 15 -3.32 -9.72 5.10
N LEU A 16 -3.66 -8.46 4.86
CA LEU A 16 -2.67 -7.41 4.66
C LEU A 16 -1.84 -7.21 5.93
N VAL A 17 -2.49 -7.14 7.08
CA VAL A 17 -1.81 -7.00 8.36
C VAL A 17 -0.89 -8.19 8.61
N GLN A 18 -1.36 -9.41 8.31
CA GLN A 18 -0.56 -10.62 8.48
C GLN A 18 0.64 -10.65 7.53
N GLN A 19 0.45 -10.19 6.30
CA GLN A 19 1.52 -10.16 5.30
C GLN A 19 2.72 -9.35 5.80
N TYR A 20 2.47 -8.29 6.55
CA TYR A 20 3.50 -7.40 7.05
C TYR A 20 3.78 -7.59 8.54
N ALA A 21 3.32 -8.71 9.13
CA ALA A 21 3.44 -8.94 10.57
C ALA A 21 4.89 -8.95 11.04
N ASP A 22 5.80 -9.45 10.20
CA ASP A 22 7.22 -9.55 10.53
C ASP A 22 8.00 -8.25 10.29
N TYR A 23 7.36 -7.26 9.70
CA TYR A 23 8.02 -5.99 9.40
C TYR A 23 8.03 -5.11 10.64
N SER A 24 9.19 -4.53 10.96
CA SER A 24 9.27 -3.48 11.98
C SER A 24 8.59 -2.20 11.46
N MET A 25 8.23 -1.31 12.37
CA MET A 25 7.66 -0.02 11.97
C MET A 25 8.63 0.76 11.09
N ASP A 26 9.91 0.74 11.43
CA ASP A 26 10.94 1.42 10.62
C ASP A 26 11.01 0.84 9.21
N LYS A 27 10.92 -0.49 9.09
CA LYS A 27 10.93 -1.14 7.79
C LYS A 27 9.69 -0.79 6.98
N LEU A 28 8.52 -0.73 7.62
CA LEU A 28 7.29 -0.33 6.95
C LEU A 28 7.40 1.09 6.40
N LYS A 29 7.92 2.00 7.19
CA LYS A 29 8.11 3.40 6.76
C LYS A 29 9.13 3.51 5.64
N ASP A 30 10.19 2.72 5.68
CA ASP A 30 11.19 2.67 4.62
C ASP A 30 10.59 2.15 3.32
N GLU A 31 9.81 1.08 3.39
CA GLU A 31 9.13 0.53 2.21
C GLU A 31 8.12 1.52 1.64
N LEU A 32 7.44 2.28 2.50
CA LEU A 32 6.52 3.32 2.05
C LEU A 32 7.26 4.42 1.31
N ALA A 33 8.40 4.85 1.82
CA ALA A 33 9.22 5.87 1.16
C ALA A 33 9.71 5.38 -0.21
N LYS A 34 10.13 4.11 -0.30
CA LYS A 34 10.54 3.52 -1.57
C LYS A 34 9.39 3.44 -2.57
N ALA A 35 8.20 3.08 -2.09
CA ALA A 35 7.03 3.00 -2.95
C ALA A 35 6.63 4.37 -3.50
N ARG A 36 6.71 5.40 -2.66
CA ARG A 36 6.44 6.78 -3.09
C ARG A 36 7.44 7.26 -4.13
N ASP A 37 8.72 6.97 -3.93
CA ASP A 37 9.76 7.33 -4.89
C ASP A 37 9.53 6.63 -6.23
N LYS A 38 9.22 5.35 -6.20
CA LYS A 38 8.93 4.58 -7.40
C LYS A 38 7.70 5.13 -8.13
N HIS A 39 6.67 5.51 -7.37
CA HIS A 39 5.47 6.12 -7.93
C HIS A 39 5.81 7.43 -8.65
N ASP A 40 6.57 8.31 -8.00
CA ASP A 40 6.93 9.60 -8.57
C ASP A 40 7.75 9.45 -9.85
N ARG A 41 8.70 8.50 -9.85
CA ARG A 41 9.49 8.21 -11.05
C ARG A 41 8.63 7.70 -12.19
N ALA A 42 7.69 6.82 -11.88
CA ALA A 42 6.78 6.28 -12.90
C ALA A 42 5.89 7.37 -13.48
N VAL A 43 5.42 8.30 -12.65
CA VAL A 43 4.63 9.44 -13.11
C VAL A 43 5.46 10.30 -14.07
N MET A 44 6.71 10.61 -13.70
CA MET A 44 7.59 11.40 -14.55
C MET A 44 7.86 10.72 -15.88
N ASN A 45 8.10 9.42 -15.87
CA ASN A 45 8.33 8.65 -17.08
C ASN A 45 7.08 8.63 -17.95
N TYR A 46 5.92 8.47 -17.34
CA TYR A 46 4.66 8.47 -18.07
C TYR A 46 4.43 9.84 -18.75
N GLN A 47 4.72 10.92 -18.06
CA GLN A 47 4.56 12.26 -18.61
C GLN A 47 5.49 12.51 -19.81
N ARG A 48 6.67 11.86 -19.81
CA ARG A 48 7.63 12.02 -20.92
C ARG A 48 7.31 11.14 -22.12
N HIS A 49 6.89 9.90 -21.86
CA HIS A 49 6.84 8.86 -22.91
C HIS A 49 5.43 8.33 -23.16
N TYR A 50 4.48 8.54 -22.24
CA TYR A 50 3.08 8.08 -22.36
C TYR A 50 2.99 6.57 -22.61
N LEU A 51 3.90 5.78 -22.07
CA LEU A 51 3.90 4.33 -22.21
C LEU A 51 2.89 3.69 -21.26
N ARG A 52 2.16 2.69 -21.77
CA ARG A 52 1.18 1.97 -20.96
C ARG A 52 1.84 1.26 -19.77
N SER A 53 3.05 0.76 -19.95
CA SER A 53 3.79 0.09 -18.88
C SER A 53 4.04 1.01 -17.70
N ASP A 54 4.30 2.29 -17.95
CA ASP A 54 4.49 3.25 -16.87
C ASP A 54 3.19 3.50 -16.11
N LYS A 55 2.05 3.49 -16.79
CA LYS A 55 0.75 3.63 -16.16
C LYS A 55 0.47 2.46 -15.21
N VAL A 56 0.82 1.23 -15.61
CA VAL A 56 0.68 0.05 -14.77
C VAL A 56 1.55 0.18 -13.52
N HIS A 57 2.77 0.67 -13.67
CA HIS A 57 3.67 0.89 -12.53
C HIS A 57 3.13 1.94 -11.57
N ILE A 58 2.50 3.00 -12.10
CA ILE A 58 1.86 4.01 -11.27
C ILE A 58 0.74 3.38 -10.42
N GLU A 59 -0.11 2.59 -11.05
CA GLU A 59 -1.23 1.94 -10.37
C GLU A 59 -0.74 0.96 -9.30
N ASP A 60 0.25 0.13 -9.63
CA ASP A 60 0.83 -0.83 -8.68
C ASP A 60 1.46 -0.12 -7.49
N ALA A 61 2.19 0.95 -7.73
CA ALA A 61 2.81 1.72 -6.67
C ALA A 61 1.76 2.39 -5.77
N SER A 62 0.68 2.90 -6.37
CA SER A 62 -0.44 3.49 -5.63
C SER A 62 -1.08 2.49 -4.68
N VAL A 63 -1.34 1.28 -5.15
CA VAL A 63 -1.92 0.21 -4.32
C VAL A 63 -0.99 -0.12 -3.16
N ARG A 64 0.30 -0.26 -3.45
CA ARG A 64 1.30 -0.57 -2.42
C ARG A 64 1.38 0.54 -1.37
N ILE A 65 1.35 1.79 -1.79
CA ILE A 65 1.36 2.94 -0.88
C ILE A 65 0.15 2.88 0.06
N GLU A 66 -1.05 2.66 -0.49
CA GLU A 66 -2.26 2.57 0.32
C GLU A 66 -2.21 1.39 1.30
N ASN A 67 -1.71 0.25 0.85
CA ASN A 67 -1.56 -0.92 1.71
C ASN A 67 -0.62 -0.66 2.87
N LEU A 68 0.54 -0.06 2.59
CA LEU A 68 1.53 0.24 3.63
C LEU A 68 1.00 1.29 4.61
N LYS A 69 0.31 2.31 4.11
CA LYS A 69 -0.33 3.31 4.98
C LYS A 69 -1.34 2.68 5.91
N PHE A 70 -2.14 1.76 5.39
CA PHE A 70 -3.13 1.05 6.19
C PHE A 70 -2.47 0.25 7.32
N VAL A 71 -1.42 -0.51 7.01
CA VAL A 71 -0.73 -1.34 8.00
C VAL A 71 -0.07 -0.46 9.07
N ILE A 72 0.55 0.64 8.67
CA ILE A 72 1.19 1.57 9.61
C ILE A 72 0.13 2.15 10.56
N ASN A 73 -0.98 2.65 10.00
CA ASN A 73 -2.07 3.20 10.81
C ASN A 73 -2.67 2.16 11.75
N TYR A 74 -2.83 0.94 11.28
CA TYR A 74 -3.36 -0.15 12.09
C TYR A 74 -2.47 -0.41 13.31
N ARG A 75 -1.16 -0.46 13.11
CA ARG A 75 -0.22 -0.70 14.21
C ARG A 75 -0.19 0.45 15.20
N GLU A 76 -0.21 1.68 14.69
CA GLU A 76 -0.22 2.86 15.56
C GLU A 76 -1.47 2.91 16.41
N SER A 77 -2.62 2.56 15.84
CA SER A 77 -3.88 2.49 16.57
C SER A 77 -3.92 1.32 17.54
N GLY A 78 -3.38 0.17 17.13
CA GLY A 78 -3.37 -1.04 17.93
C GLY A 78 -2.54 -0.89 19.20
N ASP A 79 -1.45 -0.14 19.12
CA ASP A 79 -0.56 0.08 20.26
C ASP A 79 -1.24 0.89 21.37
N GLN A 80 -2.33 1.56 21.05
CA GLN A 80 -3.07 2.36 22.03
C GLN A 80 -4.16 1.57 22.73
N SER A 81 -4.46 0.41 22.24
CA SER A 81 -5.48 -0.43 22.87
C SER A 81 -4.86 -1.41 23.87
#